data_5cd0a5abc427fb6142f138cf575eb31e
#
_entry.id   5cd0a5abc427fb6142f138cf575eb31e
#
_cell.length_a   1.000
_cell.length_b   1.000
_cell.length_c   1.000
_cell.angle_alpha   90.00
_cell.angle_beta   90.00
_cell.angle_gamma   90.00
#
_symmetry.space_group_name_H-M   'P 1'
#
loop_
_entity.id
_entity.type
_entity.pdbx_description
1 polymer ?
#
loop_
_entity_poly.entity_id
_entity_poly.type
_entity_poly.pdbx_seq_one_letter_code
_entity_poly.pdbx_strand_id
1 'polypeptide(L)'
;MIPRFPSGQKVDDVVIEVILEADKPDQKVRIGATLSGEVKEALIELLKRNKKSFAWSAADMPDIDPNIICHELNVDPSFKALKQKRRKLGVERAKAVNDEVDKLLKIGSIREVQYSDWLASTVVVKKKNGKDRVCIDFTDLKACPKDSFPLPYIDRLVESTAGNELLSFMDAFSGYNQIMMNPEDQEKTSFITDRGIYCYKVMPFGLKNARATYQRLVNKMFNEHLKKTMEVYIDDMLVKSLKKEDHVKHLEECFAILNQYQMKLNPEKCTFGVPSGEFLGYIVTKRGIEANPNQINAFLNMPSPKNFKEVQRLTGRIAALNRFISRSTDKSLPFYQILKGNKEFLWDKKCEEAFRQLKAYLTSPPVLSKPE
;
A
#
# COMPACT_ATOMS: atom_id res chain seq x y z
N MET A 1 -0.12 26.08 -26.48
CA MET A 1 -1.12 26.24 -25.40
C MET A 1 -1.66 24.84 -25.10
N ILE A 2 -1.15 24.19 -24.05
CA ILE A 2 -1.56 22.83 -23.65
C ILE A 2 -2.74 23.02 -22.69
N PRO A 3 -3.87 22.32 -22.85
CA PRO A 3 -5.03 22.51 -22.00
C PRO A 3 -4.70 22.18 -20.56
N ARG A 4 -4.95 23.10 -19.65
CA ARG A 4 -4.96 22.86 -18.20
C ARG A 4 -6.16 21.95 -17.94
N PHE A 5 -5.93 20.77 -17.35
CA PHE A 5 -7.02 20.01 -16.78
C PHE A 5 -7.68 20.85 -15.68
N PRO A 6 -9.01 20.93 -15.64
CA PRO A 6 -9.70 21.65 -14.58
C PRO A 6 -9.35 21.03 -13.23
N SER A 7 -9.03 21.84 -12.24
CA SER A 7 -8.87 21.46 -10.86
C SER A 7 -10.16 20.80 -10.36
N GLY A 8 -10.19 19.46 -10.28
CA GLY A 8 -11.34 18.71 -9.79
C GLY A 8 -11.66 17.40 -10.49
N GLN A 9 -10.99 17.03 -11.59
CA GLN A 9 -11.18 15.70 -12.17
C GLN A 9 -10.61 14.63 -11.24
N LYS A 10 -11.49 13.75 -10.74
CA LYS A 10 -11.10 12.55 -10.00
C LYS A 10 -10.38 11.60 -10.96
N VAL A 11 -9.44 10.83 -10.43
CA VAL A 11 -8.76 9.75 -11.17
C VAL A 11 -9.78 8.78 -11.82
N ASP A 12 -10.97 8.69 -11.25
CA ASP A 12 -12.09 7.87 -11.74
C ASP A 12 -12.69 8.33 -13.09
N ASP A 13 -12.50 9.59 -13.49
CA ASP A 13 -13.05 10.15 -14.74
C ASP A 13 -12.23 9.76 -15.99
N VAL A 14 -11.11 9.08 -15.82
CA VAL A 14 -10.14 8.78 -16.91
C VAL A 14 -10.04 7.29 -17.18
N VAL A 15 -10.83 6.45 -16.53
CA VAL A 15 -10.78 4.98 -16.66
C VAL A 15 -12.11 4.39 -17.11
N ILE A 16 -12.02 3.28 -17.84
CA ILE A 16 -13.17 2.44 -18.21
C ILE A 16 -12.95 1.02 -17.66
N GLU A 17 -14.05 0.34 -17.36
CA GLU A 17 -14.03 -1.06 -16.96
C GLU A 17 -14.10 -1.97 -18.19
N VAL A 18 -13.28 -3.01 -18.20
CA VAL A 18 -13.24 -4.05 -19.24
C VAL A 18 -13.52 -5.39 -18.62
N ILE A 19 -14.50 -6.12 -19.16
CA ILE A 19 -14.83 -7.49 -18.76
C ILE A 19 -13.82 -8.43 -19.43
N LEU A 20 -13.15 -9.27 -18.63
CA LEU A 20 -12.15 -10.21 -19.14
C LEU A 20 -12.75 -11.50 -19.72
N GLU A 21 -13.89 -11.96 -19.18
CA GLU A 21 -14.64 -13.13 -19.62
C GLU A 21 -16.10 -12.78 -19.79
N ALA A 22 -16.70 -13.08 -20.96
CA ALA A 22 -18.08 -12.72 -21.27
C ALA A 22 -19.11 -13.41 -20.35
N ASP A 23 -18.80 -14.62 -19.90
CA ASP A 23 -19.61 -15.42 -18.99
C ASP A 23 -19.47 -15.03 -17.50
N LYS A 24 -18.52 -14.14 -17.19
CA LYS A 24 -18.25 -13.65 -15.83
C LYS A 24 -18.22 -12.12 -15.78
N PRO A 25 -19.37 -11.47 -15.85
CA PRO A 25 -19.46 -10.00 -15.94
C PRO A 25 -18.90 -9.25 -14.73
N ASP A 26 -18.75 -9.93 -13.59
CA ASP A 26 -18.14 -9.36 -12.37
C ASP A 26 -16.60 -9.33 -12.45
N GLN A 27 -15.99 -10.06 -13.39
CA GLN A 27 -14.54 -10.07 -13.58
C GLN A 27 -14.09 -8.91 -14.47
N LYS A 28 -13.92 -7.75 -13.86
CA LYS A 28 -13.58 -6.49 -14.53
C LYS A 28 -12.23 -5.97 -14.10
N VAL A 29 -11.53 -5.34 -15.01
CA VAL A 29 -10.30 -4.55 -14.76
C VAL A 29 -10.46 -3.15 -15.30
N ARG A 30 -9.71 -2.20 -14.78
CA ARG A 30 -9.74 -0.80 -15.20
C ARG A 30 -8.61 -0.50 -16.17
N ILE A 31 -8.93 0.16 -17.27
CA ILE A 31 -7.96 0.65 -18.26
C ILE A 31 -8.17 2.14 -18.52
N GLY A 32 -7.15 2.82 -19.05
CA GLY A 32 -7.25 4.23 -19.43
C GLY A 32 -8.32 4.45 -20.52
N ALA A 33 -9.20 5.43 -20.31
CA ALA A 33 -10.23 5.80 -21.28
C ALA A 33 -9.66 6.49 -22.52
N THR A 34 -8.50 7.13 -22.41
CA THR A 34 -7.87 7.95 -23.47
C THR A 34 -6.88 7.18 -24.34
N LEU A 35 -6.81 5.85 -24.19
CA LEU A 35 -5.93 5.01 -25.01
C LEU A 35 -6.33 5.08 -26.49
N SER A 36 -5.35 5.14 -27.39
CA SER A 36 -5.56 5.04 -28.85
C SER A 36 -6.07 3.64 -29.22
N GLY A 37 -6.81 3.52 -30.34
CA GLY A 37 -7.50 2.30 -30.75
C GLY A 37 -6.61 1.06 -30.71
N GLU A 38 -5.49 1.06 -31.44
CA GLU A 38 -4.55 -0.06 -31.51
C GLU A 38 -3.96 -0.46 -30.15
N VAL A 39 -3.48 0.51 -29.37
CA VAL A 39 -2.91 0.24 -28.04
C VAL A 39 -3.98 -0.26 -27.09
N LYS A 40 -5.21 0.26 -27.18
CA LYS A 40 -6.34 -0.17 -26.35
C LYS A 40 -6.72 -1.62 -26.64
N GLU A 41 -6.85 -1.99 -27.92
CA GLU A 41 -7.20 -3.35 -28.35
C GLU A 41 -6.12 -4.35 -27.92
N ALA A 42 -4.84 -4.04 -28.18
CA ALA A 42 -3.71 -4.86 -27.77
C ALA A 42 -3.63 -5.05 -26.25
N LEU A 43 -3.91 -3.99 -25.49
CA LEU A 43 -3.94 -4.07 -24.02
C LEU A 43 -5.08 -4.96 -23.52
N ILE A 44 -6.28 -4.81 -24.08
CA ILE A 44 -7.44 -5.64 -23.70
C ILE A 44 -7.16 -7.12 -24.01
N GLU A 45 -6.56 -7.40 -25.16
CA GLU A 45 -6.19 -8.77 -25.53
C GLU A 45 -5.14 -9.35 -24.59
N LEU A 46 -4.11 -8.56 -24.23
CA LEU A 46 -3.10 -8.96 -23.26
C LEU A 46 -3.73 -9.31 -21.91
N LEU A 47 -4.63 -8.47 -21.40
CA LEU A 47 -5.30 -8.68 -20.10
C LEU A 47 -6.18 -9.93 -20.13
N LYS A 48 -6.91 -10.19 -21.23
CA LYS A 48 -7.70 -11.40 -21.42
C LYS A 48 -6.84 -12.66 -21.45
N ARG A 49 -5.70 -12.63 -22.13
CA ARG A 49 -4.73 -13.76 -22.14
C ARG A 49 -4.18 -14.06 -20.75
N ASN A 50 -4.00 -13.01 -19.93
CA ASN A 50 -3.43 -13.10 -18.59
C ASN A 50 -4.49 -13.06 -17.46
N LYS A 51 -5.75 -13.40 -17.74
CA LYS A 51 -6.83 -13.44 -16.74
C LYS A 51 -6.50 -14.26 -15.49
N LYS A 52 -5.69 -15.31 -15.63
CA LYS A 52 -5.22 -16.17 -14.55
C LYS A 52 -4.23 -15.48 -13.60
N SER A 53 -3.66 -14.34 -13.98
CA SER A 53 -2.80 -13.53 -13.09
C SER A 53 -3.59 -12.73 -12.05
N PHE A 54 -4.92 -12.69 -12.18
CA PHE A 54 -5.80 -12.02 -11.23
C PHE A 54 -6.44 -13.01 -10.26
N ALA A 55 -6.57 -12.61 -9.00
CA ALA A 55 -7.39 -13.28 -8.01
C ALA A 55 -8.68 -12.49 -7.78
N TRP A 56 -9.82 -13.14 -7.94
CA TRP A 56 -11.15 -12.57 -7.71
C TRP A 56 -11.63 -12.88 -6.30
N SER A 57 -11.06 -13.93 -5.73
CA SER A 57 -11.29 -14.37 -4.36
C SER A 57 -9.99 -14.86 -3.72
N ALA A 58 -9.99 -14.99 -2.40
CA ALA A 58 -8.85 -15.56 -1.70
C ALA A 58 -8.60 -17.06 -2.06
N ALA A 59 -9.60 -17.76 -2.59
CA ALA A 59 -9.45 -19.13 -3.05
C ALA A 59 -8.66 -19.25 -4.38
N ASP A 60 -8.50 -18.16 -5.11
CA ASP A 60 -7.77 -18.13 -6.39
C ASP A 60 -6.25 -17.95 -6.20
N MET A 61 -5.79 -17.83 -4.96
CA MET A 61 -4.37 -17.65 -4.65
C MET A 61 -3.68 -19.01 -4.46
N PRO A 62 -2.81 -19.45 -5.40
CA PRO A 62 -1.81 -20.43 -5.06
C PRO A 62 -0.73 -19.78 -4.17
N ASP A 63 -0.14 -20.55 -3.28
CA ASP A 63 1.00 -20.07 -2.51
C ASP A 63 2.23 -19.97 -3.42
N ILE A 64 3.08 -18.98 -3.19
CA ILE A 64 4.39 -18.88 -3.85
C ILE A 64 5.27 -20.02 -3.32
N ASP A 65 6.00 -20.69 -4.22
CA ASP A 65 6.88 -21.80 -3.88
C ASP A 65 7.80 -21.43 -2.71
N PRO A 66 7.76 -22.15 -1.57
CA PRO A 66 8.59 -21.88 -0.40
C PRO A 66 10.10 -21.94 -0.69
N ASN A 67 10.52 -22.67 -1.74
CA ASN A 67 11.92 -22.70 -2.18
C ASN A 67 12.37 -21.39 -2.82
N ILE A 68 11.45 -20.57 -3.32
CA ILE A 68 11.73 -19.23 -3.84
C ILE A 68 11.92 -18.25 -2.68
N ILE A 69 10.95 -18.24 -1.76
CA ILE A 69 10.95 -17.43 -0.56
C ILE A 69 9.99 -17.99 0.49
N CYS A 70 10.39 -17.87 1.74
CA CYS A 70 9.55 -18.15 2.89
C CYS A 70 9.84 -17.10 3.97
N HIS A 71 8.87 -16.78 4.81
CA HIS A 71 9.07 -15.83 5.89
C HIS A 71 9.55 -16.51 7.14
N GLU A 72 10.69 -16.06 7.66
CA GLU A 72 11.32 -16.53 8.89
C GLU A 72 11.29 -15.43 9.95
N LEU A 73 10.95 -15.81 11.17
CA LEU A 73 10.94 -14.87 12.29
C LEU A 73 12.33 -14.71 12.93
N ASN A 74 13.17 -15.72 12.80
CA ASN A 74 14.52 -15.75 13.36
C ASN A 74 14.54 -15.32 14.86
N VAL A 75 13.60 -15.85 15.65
CA VAL A 75 13.50 -15.57 17.09
C VAL A 75 14.65 -16.27 17.80
N ASP A 76 15.35 -15.53 18.67
CA ASP A 76 16.40 -16.11 19.52
C ASP A 76 15.81 -17.26 20.38
N PRO A 77 16.36 -18.48 20.32
CA PRO A 77 15.85 -19.63 21.08
C PRO A 77 15.84 -19.41 22.60
N SER A 78 16.70 -18.53 23.11
CA SER A 78 16.74 -18.18 24.54
C SER A 78 15.61 -17.24 24.97
N PHE A 79 14.88 -16.65 24.01
CA PHE A 79 13.80 -15.71 24.31
C PHE A 79 12.57 -16.45 24.80
N LYS A 80 12.12 -16.10 26.00
CA LYS A 80 10.92 -16.69 26.61
C LYS A 80 9.66 -16.31 25.81
N ALA A 81 8.92 -17.33 25.37
CA ALA A 81 7.65 -17.17 24.70
C ALA A 81 6.64 -16.38 25.57
N LEU A 82 5.84 -15.54 24.94
CA LEU A 82 4.87 -14.68 25.60
C LEU A 82 3.45 -15.06 25.20
N LYS A 83 2.57 -15.13 26.20
CA LYS A 83 1.13 -15.39 26.03
C LYS A 83 0.34 -14.15 26.46
N GLN A 84 -0.24 -13.45 25.51
CA GLN A 84 -1.17 -12.35 25.79
C GLN A 84 -2.48 -12.90 26.36
N LYS A 85 -3.08 -12.14 27.28
CA LYS A 85 -4.44 -12.45 27.76
C LYS A 85 -5.45 -12.15 26.66
N ARG A 86 -6.45 -13.03 26.49
CA ARG A 86 -7.54 -12.79 25.55
C ARG A 86 -8.26 -11.47 25.87
N ARG A 87 -8.43 -10.63 24.87
CA ARG A 87 -9.22 -9.39 25.00
C ARG A 87 -10.71 -9.74 24.97
N LYS A 88 -11.49 -9.16 25.89
CA LYS A 88 -12.94 -9.26 25.87
C LYS A 88 -13.46 -8.39 24.71
N LEU A 89 -14.10 -8.99 23.74
CA LEU A 89 -14.72 -8.31 22.60
C LEU A 89 -16.24 -8.22 22.80
N GLY A 90 -16.85 -7.12 22.37
CA GLY A 90 -18.30 -7.05 22.25
C GLY A 90 -18.81 -7.98 21.15
N VAL A 91 -20.12 -8.32 21.16
CA VAL A 91 -20.75 -9.32 20.28
C VAL A 91 -20.44 -9.08 18.79
N GLU A 92 -20.58 -7.85 18.29
CA GLU A 92 -20.31 -7.52 16.88
C GLU A 92 -18.85 -7.78 16.49
N ARG A 93 -17.88 -7.38 17.35
CA ARG A 93 -16.46 -7.60 17.10
C ARG A 93 -16.07 -9.06 17.19
N ALA A 94 -16.66 -9.81 18.10
CA ALA A 94 -16.46 -11.26 18.22
C ALA A 94 -16.95 -11.97 16.95
N LYS A 95 -18.13 -11.58 16.44
CA LYS A 95 -18.64 -12.08 15.16
C LYS A 95 -17.69 -11.78 14.02
N ALA A 96 -17.19 -10.55 13.88
CA ALA A 96 -16.23 -10.19 12.83
C ALA A 96 -14.95 -11.03 12.89
N VAL A 97 -14.45 -11.35 14.10
CA VAL A 97 -13.29 -12.25 14.29
C VAL A 97 -13.63 -13.67 13.83
N ASN A 98 -14.79 -14.20 14.19
CA ASN A 98 -15.21 -15.55 13.81
C ASN A 98 -15.39 -15.67 12.30
N ASP A 99 -16.05 -14.69 11.67
CA ASP A 99 -16.24 -14.65 10.22
C ASP A 99 -14.88 -14.63 9.47
N GLU A 100 -13.89 -13.89 9.99
CA GLU A 100 -12.54 -13.87 9.40
C GLU A 100 -11.80 -15.18 9.63
N VAL A 101 -11.92 -15.82 10.81
CA VAL A 101 -11.35 -17.14 11.10
C VAL A 101 -11.91 -18.19 10.14
N ASP A 102 -13.23 -18.23 9.95
CA ASP A 102 -13.88 -19.20 9.05
C ASP A 102 -13.39 -19.02 7.61
N LYS A 103 -13.23 -17.76 7.16
CA LYS A 103 -12.69 -17.44 5.85
C LYS A 103 -11.24 -17.92 5.72
N LEU A 104 -10.38 -17.63 6.70
CA LEU A 104 -8.95 -18.01 6.66
C LEU A 104 -8.76 -19.53 6.77
N LEU A 105 -9.58 -20.24 7.53
CA LEU A 105 -9.60 -21.70 7.59
C LEU A 105 -9.99 -22.31 6.24
N LYS A 106 -11.06 -21.78 5.63
CA LYS A 106 -11.57 -22.25 4.34
C LYS A 106 -10.52 -22.18 3.23
N ILE A 107 -9.68 -21.13 3.22
CA ILE A 107 -8.63 -20.97 2.22
C ILE A 107 -7.29 -21.59 2.66
N GLY A 108 -7.24 -22.23 3.85
CA GLY A 108 -6.03 -22.89 4.36
C GLY A 108 -4.91 -21.97 4.83
N SER A 109 -5.15 -20.66 4.98
CA SER A 109 -4.14 -19.70 5.44
C SER A 109 -3.79 -19.81 6.92
N ILE A 110 -4.69 -20.40 7.72
CA ILE A 110 -4.47 -20.70 9.14
C ILE A 110 -4.80 -22.16 9.44
N ARG A 111 -4.31 -22.66 10.57
CA ARG A 111 -4.69 -23.94 11.15
C ARG A 111 -4.95 -23.83 12.64
N GLU A 112 -5.74 -24.72 13.19
CA GLU A 112 -5.92 -24.84 14.63
C GLU A 112 -4.65 -25.39 15.31
N VAL A 113 -4.38 -24.93 16.53
CA VAL A 113 -3.19 -25.29 17.31
C VAL A 113 -3.59 -25.61 18.74
N GLN A 114 -2.95 -26.64 19.31
CA GLN A 114 -3.04 -26.97 20.72
C GLN A 114 -1.71 -26.69 21.42
N TYR A 115 -1.79 -26.22 22.66
CA TYR A 115 -0.63 -26.01 23.54
C TYR A 115 0.45 -25.05 23.02
N SER A 116 0.05 -24.04 22.22
CA SER A 116 1.02 -23.04 21.74
C SER A 116 1.68 -22.29 22.90
N ASP A 117 2.98 -22.11 22.80
CA ASP A 117 3.76 -21.30 23.75
C ASP A 117 3.63 -19.80 23.48
N TRP A 118 3.41 -19.42 22.24
CA TRP A 118 3.16 -18.03 21.82
C TRP A 118 1.67 -17.80 21.68
N LEU A 119 1.18 -16.67 22.16
CA LEU A 119 -0.23 -16.35 22.04
C LEU A 119 -0.47 -14.84 21.90
N ALA A 120 -0.93 -14.43 20.75
CA ALA A 120 -1.32 -13.05 20.46
C ALA A 120 -2.83 -12.86 20.62
N SER A 121 -3.26 -11.62 20.93
CA SER A 121 -4.69 -11.28 20.98
C SER A 121 -5.18 -10.66 19.67
N THR A 122 -6.46 -10.82 19.40
CA THR A 122 -7.14 -10.20 18.26
C THR A 122 -7.55 -8.75 18.55
N VAL A 123 -7.45 -7.89 17.54
CA VAL A 123 -7.88 -6.49 17.57
C VAL A 123 -8.76 -6.20 16.37
N VAL A 124 -9.90 -5.59 16.58
CA VAL A 124 -10.81 -5.18 15.50
C VAL A 124 -10.78 -3.68 15.31
N VAL A 125 -10.44 -3.23 14.10
CA VAL A 125 -10.34 -1.82 13.72
C VAL A 125 -11.33 -1.53 12.60
N LYS A 126 -12.12 -0.45 12.72
CA LYS A 126 -13.00 0.01 11.64
C LYS A 126 -12.21 0.72 10.54
N LYS A 127 -12.39 0.28 9.28
CA LYS A 127 -11.89 0.97 8.09
C LYS A 127 -12.70 2.24 7.83
N LYS A 128 -12.16 3.16 7.00
CA LYS A 128 -12.87 4.37 6.56
C LYS A 128 -14.22 4.09 5.89
N ASN A 129 -14.36 2.95 5.23
CA ASN A 129 -15.60 2.49 4.59
C ASN A 129 -16.58 1.78 5.55
N GLY A 130 -16.35 1.84 6.86
CA GLY A 130 -17.21 1.24 7.89
C GLY A 130 -17.03 -0.27 8.08
N LYS A 131 -16.32 -0.98 7.19
CA LYS A 131 -16.05 -2.42 7.34
C LYS A 131 -15.02 -2.68 8.44
N ASP A 132 -15.20 -3.76 9.19
CA ASP A 132 -14.25 -4.19 10.20
C ASP A 132 -12.98 -4.81 9.54
N ARG A 133 -11.84 -4.57 10.16
CA ARG A 133 -10.58 -5.26 9.88
C ARG A 133 -10.13 -5.97 11.15
N VAL A 134 -9.99 -7.27 11.08
CA VAL A 134 -9.37 -8.07 12.14
C VAL A 134 -7.86 -8.00 11.97
N CYS A 135 -7.17 -7.65 13.05
CA CYS A 135 -5.72 -7.62 13.13
C CYS A 135 -5.27 -8.49 14.30
N ILE A 136 -4.09 -9.06 14.21
CA ILE A 136 -3.46 -9.79 15.32
C ILE A 136 -2.35 -8.91 15.91
N ASP A 137 -2.30 -8.85 17.22
CA ASP A 137 -1.33 -8.04 17.96
C ASP A 137 0.00 -8.79 18.13
N PHE A 138 0.84 -8.74 17.12
CA PHE A 138 2.17 -9.34 17.13
C PHE A 138 3.24 -8.47 17.81
N THR A 139 2.86 -7.53 18.67
CA THR A 139 3.86 -6.67 19.35
C THR A 139 4.84 -7.42 20.22
N ASP A 140 4.47 -8.59 20.72
CA ASP A 140 5.34 -9.43 21.56
C ASP A 140 6.38 -10.22 20.74
N LEU A 141 6.17 -10.37 19.43
CA LEU A 141 7.20 -10.86 18.50
C LEU A 141 8.31 -9.81 18.21
N LYS A 142 8.45 -8.78 19.05
CA LYS A 142 9.61 -7.85 19.05
C LYS A 142 10.95 -8.54 19.29
N ALA A 143 10.94 -9.74 19.85
CA ALA A 143 12.08 -10.63 19.97
C ALA A 143 12.77 -10.95 18.62
N CYS A 144 12.02 -10.87 17.51
CA CYS A 144 12.63 -11.02 16.20
C CYS A 144 13.69 -9.93 15.97
N PRO A 145 14.92 -10.26 15.54
CA PRO A 145 15.91 -9.27 15.15
C PRO A 145 15.36 -8.45 13.98
N LYS A 146 15.80 -7.19 13.88
CA LYS A 146 15.43 -6.34 12.74
C LYS A 146 16.23 -6.80 11.52
N ASP A 147 15.54 -7.10 10.44
CA ASP A 147 16.16 -7.30 9.15
C ASP A 147 16.67 -5.95 8.61
N SER A 148 17.95 -5.90 8.27
CA SER A 148 18.61 -4.72 7.72
C SER A 148 18.46 -4.59 6.21
N PHE A 149 17.58 -5.39 5.59
CA PHE A 149 17.33 -5.31 4.15
C PHE A 149 16.89 -3.88 3.75
N PRO A 150 17.59 -3.24 2.79
CA PRO A 150 17.31 -1.87 2.41
C PRO A 150 16.01 -1.81 1.60
N LEU A 151 15.01 -1.11 2.15
CA LEU A 151 13.83 -0.75 1.36
C LEU A 151 14.20 0.38 0.39
N PRO A 152 13.61 0.41 -0.82
CA PRO A 152 13.83 1.50 -1.76
C PRO A 152 13.44 2.86 -1.19
N TYR A 153 14.15 3.91 -1.58
CA TYR A 153 13.76 5.28 -1.23
C TYR A 153 12.55 5.71 -2.04
N ILE A 154 11.45 6.04 -1.37
CA ILE A 154 10.19 6.44 -2.00
C ILE A 154 10.39 7.60 -2.98
N ASP A 155 11.17 8.62 -2.60
CA ASP A 155 11.43 9.78 -3.45
C ASP A 155 12.05 9.40 -4.79
N ARG A 156 13.04 8.49 -4.78
CA ARG A 156 13.67 8.00 -6.01
C ARG A 156 12.72 7.21 -6.89
N LEU A 157 11.85 6.38 -6.29
CA LEU A 157 10.85 5.63 -7.04
C LEU A 157 9.87 6.59 -7.74
N VAL A 158 9.36 7.58 -7.01
CA VAL A 158 8.41 8.56 -7.55
C VAL A 158 9.07 9.42 -8.63
N GLU A 159 10.33 9.85 -8.44
CA GLU A 159 11.09 10.62 -9.44
C GLU A 159 11.31 9.84 -10.74
N SER A 160 11.59 8.55 -10.64
CA SER A 160 11.81 7.70 -11.82
C SER A 160 10.54 7.45 -12.62
N THR A 161 9.35 7.70 -12.06
CA THR A 161 8.06 7.52 -12.74
C THR A 161 7.61 8.75 -13.51
N ALA A 162 8.11 9.93 -13.19
CA ALA A 162 7.79 11.16 -13.92
C ALA A 162 8.32 11.13 -15.36
N GLY A 163 7.60 11.75 -16.29
CA GLY A 163 7.99 11.86 -17.69
C GLY A 163 7.57 10.69 -18.58
N ASN A 164 6.93 9.66 -18.04
CA ASN A 164 6.40 8.55 -18.83
C ASN A 164 5.03 8.89 -19.44
N GLU A 165 4.75 8.39 -20.64
CA GLU A 165 3.48 8.63 -21.34
C GLU A 165 2.35 7.75 -20.82
N LEU A 166 2.66 6.49 -20.50
CA LEU A 166 1.72 5.53 -19.92
C LEU A 166 2.28 4.86 -18.69
N LEU A 167 1.37 4.64 -17.75
CA LEU A 167 1.60 4.01 -16.46
C LEU A 167 0.55 2.92 -16.24
N SER A 168 0.94 1.84 -15.58
CA SER A 168 0.01 0.82 -15.07
C SER A 168 0.31 0.57 -13.60
N PHE A 169 -0.71 0.78 -12.78
CA PHE A 169 -0.64 0.58 -11.34
C PHE A 169 -1.21 -0.78 -10.99
N MET A 170 -0.46 -1.55 -10.25
CA MET A 170 -0.83 -2.91 -9.87
C MET A 170 -0.62 -3.11 -8.38
N ASP A 171 -1.49 -3.89 -7.76
CA ASP A 171 -1.46 -4.24 -6.33
C ASP A 171 -1.60 -5.77 -6.23
N ALA A 172 -0.77 -6.41 -5.43
CA ALA A 172 -0.88 -7.84 -5.23
C ALA A 172 -2.11 -8.19 -4.37
N PHE A 173 -2.84 -9.23 -4.75
CA PHE A 173 -4.00 -9.69 -3.98
C PHE A 173 -3.54 -10.28 -2.64
N SER A 174 -3.81 -9.58 -1.53
CA SER A 174 -3.34 -9.99 -0.20
C SER A 174 -1.85 -10.40 -0.21
N GLY A 175 -0.98 -9.57 -0.81
CA GLY A 175 0.37 -9.94 -1.22
C GLY A 175 1.19 -10.69 -0.17
N TYR A 176 1.11 -10.30 1.11
CA TYR A 176 1.79 -11.00 2.20
C TYR A 176 1.31 -12.44 2.37
N ASN A 177 0.01 -12.67 2.22
CA ASN A 177 -0.57 -14.01 2.38
C ASN A 177 -0.22 -14.96 1.22
N GLN A 178 0.42 -14.50 0.17
CA GLN A 178 0.95 -15.37 -0.89
C GLN A 178 2.32 -15.97 -0.53
N ILE A 179 2.97 -15.50 0.53
CA ILE A 179 4.26 -16.00 1.02
C ILE A 179 4.02 -16.94 2.19
N MET A 180 4.59 -18.14 2.14
CA MET A 180 4.48 -19.12 3.22
C MET A 180 5.33 -18.70 4.43
N MET A 181 4.86 -19.04 5.62
CA MET A 181 5.68 -19.01 6.83
C MET A 181 6.61 -20.24 6.87
N ASN A 182 7.81 -20.05 7.39
CA ASN A 182 8.65 -21.20 7.76
C ASN A 182 7.85 -22.10 8.72
N PRO A 183 7.77 -23.42 8.47
CA PRO A 183 7.01 -24.35 9.31
C PRO A 183 7.36 -24.27 10.80
N GLU A 184 8.63 -24.05 11.16
CA GLU A 184 9.09 -23.91 12.55
C GLU A 184 8.63 -22.59 13.21
N ASP A 185 8.24 -21.61 12.43
CA ASP A 185 7.80 -20.30 12.90
C ASP A 185 6.27 -20.15 12.91
N GLN A 186 5.52 -21.05 12.26
CA GLN A 186 4.06 -20.95 12.18
C GLN A 186 3.41 -20.81 13.56
N GLU A 187 3.75 -21.67 14.52
CA GLU A 187 3.14 -21.65 15.85
C GLU A 187 3.49 -20.40 16.66
N LYS A 188 4.60 -19.72 16.33
CA LYS A 188 4.93 -18.42 16.94
C LYS A 188 3.93 -17.32 16.55
N THR A 189 3.17 -17.52 15.46
CA THR A 189 2.09 -16.61 15.04
C THR A 189 0.72 -16.92 15.65
N SER A 190 0.67 -17.78 16.67
CA SER A 190 -0.59 -18.20 17.28
C SER A 190 -1.36 -17.05 17.90
N PHE A 191 -2.67 -17.07 17.69
CA PHE A 191 -3.59 -16.10 18.25
C PHE A 191 -4.84 -16.76 18.84
N ILE A 192 -5.40 -16.10 19.85
CA ILE A 192 -6.57 -16.60 20.58
C ILE A 192 -7.83 -15.88 20.17
N THR A 193 -8.91 -16.68 20.00
CA THR A 193 -10.27 -16.22 19.76
C THR A 193 -11.20 -16.78 20.85
N ASP A 194 -12.49 -16.57 20.75
CA ASP A 194 -13.50 -17.22 21.61
C ASP A 194 -13.77 -18.68 21.21
N ARG A 195 -13.39 -19.09 20.00
CA ARG A 195 -13.63 -20.44 19.45
C ARG A 195 -12.41 -21.38 19.58
N GLY A 196 -11.18 -20.82 19.67
CA GLY A 196 -9.97 -21.64 19.71
C GLY A 196 -8.71 -20.83 19.50
N ILE A 197 -7.60 -21.54 19.35
CA ILE A 197 -6.28 -20.99 19.06
C ILE A 197 -5.88 -21.43 17.65
N TYR A 198 -5.43 -20.48 16.85
CA TYR A 198 -5.03 -20.68 15.45
C TYR A 198 -3.68 -20.08 15.20
N CYS A 199 -2.92 -20.64 14.24
CA CYS A 199 -1.68 -20.04 13.76
C CYS A 199 -1.71 -19.87 12.24
N TYR A 200 -0.91 -18.94 11.72
CA TYR A 200 -0.78 -18.70 10.29
C TYR A 200 0.18 -19.69 9.64
N LYS A 201 -0.22 -20.21 8.48
CA LYS A 201 0.64 -20.96 7.56
C LYS A 201 1.31 -20.03 6.53
N VAL A 202 0.69 -18.90 6.25
CA VAL A 202 1.17 -17.85 5.36
C VAL A 202 1.59 -16.63 6.16
N MET A 203 2.40 -15.74 5.58
CA MET A 203 2.88 -14.53 6.26
C MET A 203 1.73 -13.53 6.51
N PRO A 204 1.31 -13.30 7.76
CA PRO A 204 0.22 -12.35 8.06
C PRO A 204 0.72 -10.91 8.08
N PHE A 205 -0.22 -9.97 8.00
CA PHE A 205 0.05 -8.58 8.28
C PHE A 205 0.43 -8.36 9.76
N GLY A 206 1.36 -7.44 9.98
CA GLY A 206 1.77 -7.02 11.33
C GLY A 206 3.04 -7.68 11.86
N LEU A 207 3.58 -8.67 11.18
CA LEU A 207 4.87 -9.25 11.54
C LEU A 207 6.02 -8.27 11.30
N LYS A 208 7.01 -8.31 12.18
CA LYS A 208 8.29 -7.64 11.97
C LYS A 208 8.98 -8.27 10.75
N ASN A 209 9.63 -7.45 9.96
CA ASN A 209 10.36 -7.87 8.75
C ASN A 209 9.50 -8.36 7.57
N ALA A 210 8.18 -8.47 7.68
CA ALA A 210 7.33 -8.87 6.55
C ALA A 210 7.56 -8.01 5.29
N ARG A 211 7.76 -6.70 5.48
CA ARG A 211 8.10 -5.77 4.39
C ARG A 211 9.43 -6.12 3.71
N ALA A 212 10.43 -6.47 4.50
CA ALA A 212 11.75 -6.85 3.97
C ALA A 212 11.68 -8.16 3.17
N THR A 213 10.96 -9.16 3.68
CA THR A 213 10.74 -10.44 2.99
C THR A 213 10.02 -10.21 1.66
N TYR A 214 8.93 -9.44 1.66
CA TYR A 214 8.19 -9.14 0.44
C TYR A 214 9.05 -8.36 -0.57
N GLN A 215 9.79 -7.34 -0.13
CA GLN A 215 10.68 -6.58 -1.00
C GLN A 215 11.81 -7.43 -1.60
N ARG A 216 12.34 -8.42 -0.85
CA ARG A 216 13.29 -9.40 -1.41
C ARG A 216 12.66 -10.21 -2.53
N LEU A 217 11.44 -10.69 -2.34
CA LEU A 217 10.72 -11.44 -3.36
C LEU A 217 10.59 -10.63 -4.64
N VAL A 218 10.02 -9.42 -4.57
CA VAL A 218 9.79 -8.60 -5.77
C VAL A 218 11.09 -8.12 -6.42
N ASN A 219 12.15 -7.87 -5.62
CA ASN A 219 13.46 -7.58 -6.17
C ASN A 219 14.05 -8.79 -6.95
N LYS A 220 13.85 -10.01 -6.45
CA LYS A 220 14.26 -11.24 -7.14
C LYS A 220 13.47 -11.46 -8.43
N MET A 221 12.14 -11.29 -8.35
CA MET A 221 11.24 -11.47 -9.50
C MET A 221 11.55 -10.49 -10.64
N PHE A 222 11.68 -9.22 -10.33
CA PHE A 222 11.76 -8.12 -11.31
C PHE A 222 13.14 -7.53 -11.49
N ASN A 223 14.20 -8.21 -11.06
CA ASN A 223 15.58 -7.69 -11.06
C ASN A 223 16.01 -7.03 -12.39
N GLU A 224 15.69 -7.67 -13.51
CA GLU A 224 16.03 -7.19 -14.86
C GLU A 224 15.23 -5.94 -15.29
N HIS A 225 14.05 -5.70 -14.67
CA HIS A 225 13.06 -4.68 -15.06
C HIS A 225 13.02 -3.49 -14.11
N LEU A 226 13.49 -3.68 -12.85
CA LEU A 226 13.52 -2.60 -11.85
C LEU A 226 14.34 -1.40 -12.34
N LYS A 227 13.84 -0.19 -12.09
CA LYS A 227 14.42 1.11 -12.50
C LYS A 227 14.40 1.36 -14.02
N LYS A 228 14.04 0.38 -14.83
CA LYS A 228 13.89 0.50 -16.29
C LYS A 228 12.40 0.69 -16.63
N THR A 229 11.66 -0.39 -16.67
CA THR A 229 10.24 -0.45 -17.04
C THR A 229 9.32 -0.61 -15.85
N MET A 230 9.87 -0.95 -14.67
CA MET A 230 9.10 -1.17 -13.44
C MET A 230 9.71 -0.46 -12.24
N GLU A 231 8.81 -0.03 -11.35
CA GLU A 231 9.12 0.36 -9.98
C GLU A 231 8.25 -0.45 -9.02
N VAL A 232 8.84 -0.90 -7.91
CA VAL A 232 8.13 -1.70 -6.92
C VAL A 232 8.49 -1.25 -5.51
N TYR A 233 7.48 -1.00 -4.71
CA TYR A 233 7.60 -0.74 -3.28
C TYR A 233 6.62 -1.62 -2.51
N ILE A 234 7.11 -2.76 -2.03
CA ILE A 234 6.30 -3.77 -1.34
C ILE A 234 5.13 -4.21 -2.25
N ASP A 235 3.87 -3.99 -1.86
CA ASP A 235 2.67 -4.39 -2.61
C ASP A 235 2.38 -3.49 -3.83
N ASP A 236 2.88 -2.24 -3.81
CA ASP A 236 2.66 -1.27 -4.88
C ASP A 236 3.63 -1.50 -6.04
N MET A 237 3.12 -1.96 -7.17
CA MET A 237 3.87 -2.20 -8.41
C MET A 237 3.42 -1.24 -9.50
N LEU A 238 4.37 -0.71 -10.25
CA LEU A 238 4.11 0.22 -11.34
C LEU A 238 4.93 -0.17 -12.57
N VAL A 239 4.26 -0.38 -13.69
CA VAL A 239 4.88 -0.47 -15.01
C VAL A 239 4.80 0.89 -15.69
N LYS A 240 5.91 1.36 -16.25
CA LYS A 240 6.06 2.68 -16.85
C LYS A 240 6.66 2.58 -18.23
N SER A 241 6.23 3.48 -19.12
CA SER A 241 6.73 3.52 -20.51
C SER A 241 6.87 4.94 -20.99
N LEU A 242 8.06 5.27 -21.50
CA LEU A 242 8.35 6.59 -22.08
C LEU A 242 7.51 6.84 -23.32
N LYS A 243 7.27 5.80 -24.13
CA LYS A 243 6.41 5.83 -25.31
C LYS A 243 5.23 4.91 -25.10
N LYS A 244 4.05 5.36 -25.51
CA LYS A 244 2.80 4.58 -25.36
C LYS A 244 2.81 3.26 -26.15
N GLU A 245 3.52 3.22 -27.28
CA GLU A 245 3.63 2.05 -28.14
C GLU A 245 4.33 0.88 -27.45
N ASP A 246 5.30 1.15 -26.56
CA ASP A 246 6.07 0.13 -25.84
C ASP A 246 5.33 -0.44 -24.64
N HIS A 247 4.22 0.17 -24.22
CA HIS A 247 3.59 -0.13 -22.93
C HIS A 247 3.02 -1.54 -22.84
N VAL A 248 2.39 -2.01 -23.92
CA VAL A 248 1.83 -3.36 -23.97
C VAL A 248 2.92 -4.41 -23.83
N LYS A 249 4.08 -4.22 -24.50
CA LYS A 249 5.23 -5.10 -24.40
C LYS A 249 5.79 -5.15 -22.98
N HIS A 250 5.97 -3.99 -22.32
CA HIS A 250 6.46 -3.95 -20.93
C HIS A 250 5.50 -4.64 -19.96
N LEU A 251 4.18 -4.53 -20.18
CA LEU A 251 3.19 -5.27 -19.41
C LEU A 251 3.23 -6.77 -19.69
N GLU A 252 3.45 -7.19 -20.94
CA GLU A 252 3.59 -8.60 -21.28
C GLU A 252 4.78 -9.24 -20.57
N GLU A 253 5.93 -8.58 -20.53
CA GLU A 253 7.11 -9.00 -19.78
C GLU A 253 6.79 -9.12 -18.28
N CYS A 254 6.07 -8.14 -17.73
CA CYS A 254 5.63 -8.16 -16.33
C CYS A 254 4.70 -9.34 -16.03
N PHE A 255 3.67 -9.58 -16.87
CA PHE A 255 2.74 -10.70 -16.68
C PHE A 255 3.43 -12.06 -16.83
N ALA A 256 4.42 -12.19 -17.70
CA ALA A 256 5.22 -13.41 -17.81
C ALA A 256 5.91 -13.75 -16.49
N ILE A 257 6.51 -12.75 -15.84
CA ILE A 257 7.15 -12.92 -14.53
C ILE A 257 6.12 -13.24 -13.44
N LEU A 258 5.01 -12.50 -13.37
CA LEU A 258 3.94 -12.77 -12.41
C LEU A 258 3.43 -14.22 -12.53
N ASN A 259 3.24 -14.70 -13.74
CA ASN A 259 2.79 -16.08 -14.00
C ASN A 259 3.86 -17.12 -13.63
N GLN A 260 5.14 -16.84 -13.91
CA GLN A 260 6.25 -17.70 -13.53
C GLN A 260 6.33 -17.93 -12.02
N TYR A 261 6.11 -16.86 -11.23
CA TYR A 261 6.14 -16.89 -9.78
C TYR A 261 4.77 -17.18 -9.15
N GLN A 262 3.72 -17.36 -9.96
CA GLN A 262 2.35 -17.57 -9.53
C GLN A 262 1.77 -16.44 -8.66
N MET A 263 2.35 -15.24 -8.72
CA MET A 263 1.87 -14.09 -7.98
C MET A 263 0.56 -13.58 -8.58
N LYS A 264 -0.42 -13.33 -7.74
CA LYS A 264 -1.76 -12.86 -8.11
C LYS A 264 -1.95 -11.38 -7.82
N LEU A 265 -2.61 -10.71 -8.77
CA LEU A 265 -3.00 -9.31 -8.68
C LEU A 265 -4.43 -9.15 -8.18
N ASN A 266 -4.69 -8.03 -7.51
CA ASN A 266 -6.02 -7.60 -7.12
C ASN A 266 -6.66 -6.73 -8.23
N PRO A 267 -7.63 -7.23 -9.00
CA PRO A 267 -8.20 -6.49 -10.13
C PRO A 267 -8.89 -5.19 -9.71
N GLU A 268 -9.50 -5.15 -8.52
CA GLU A 268 -10.18 -3.95 -8.02
C GLU A 268 -9.23 -2.77 -7.75
N LYS A 269 -7.94 -3.07 -7.52
CA LYS A 269 -6.93 -2.07 -7.21
C LYS A 269 -5.99 -1.80 -8.39
N CYS A 270 -6.03 -2.61 -9.44
CA CYS A 270 -5.21 -2.44 -10.62
C CYS A 270 -5.83 -1.44 -11.61
N THR A 271 -4.98 -0.66 -12.27
CA THR A 271 -5.39 0.24 -13.35
C THR A 271 -4.31 0.26 -14.42
N PHE A 272 -4.66 -0.04 -15.66
CA PHE A 272 -3.71 -0.25 -16.74
C PHE A 272 -3.77 0.85 -17.81
N GLY A 273 -2.60 1.27 -18.33
CA GLY A 273 -2.49 2.15 -19.48
C GLY A 273 -3.08 3.54 -19.25
N VAL A 274 -2.78 4.19 -18.13
CA VAL A 274 -3.24 5.54 -17.81
C VAL A 274 -2.10 6.56 -17.95
N PRO A 275 -2.38 7.82 -18.32
CA PRO A 275 -1.37 8.87 -18.44
C PRO A 275 -0.91 9.43 -17.08
N SER A 276 -1.67 9.15 -16.02
CA SER A 276 -1.40 9.64 -14.67
C SER A 276 -2.08 8.77 -13.62
N GLY A 277 -1.58 8.79 -12.38
CA GLY A 277 -2.22 8.10 -11.25
C GLY A 277 -1.50 8.34 -9.93
N GLU A 278 -2.06 7.80 -8.86
CA GLU A 278 -1.48 7.89 -7.53
C GLU A 278 -0.45 6.76 -7.32
N PHE A 279 0.77 7.14 -6.96
CA PHE A 279 1.83 6.22 -6.59
C PHE A 279 2.51 6.68 -5.30
N LEU A 280 2.50 5.84 -4.28
CA LEU A 280 3.11 6.09 -2.96
C LEU A 280 2.67 7.43 -2.33
N GLY A 281 1.42 7.85 -2.58
CA GLY A 281 0.84 9.07 -2.02
C GLY A 281 1.08 10.34 -2.84
N TYR A 282 1.70 10.24 -4.02
CA TYR A 282 1.92 11.33 -4.98
C TYR A 282 1.13 11.08 -6.26
N ILE A 283 0.74 12.14 -6.96
CA ILE A 283 0.22 12.02 -8.32
C ILE A 283 1.39 12.12 -9.29
N VAL A 284 1.58 11.07 -10.08
CA VAL A 284 2.63 11.03 -11.12
C VAL A 284 2.01 11.20 -12.49
N THR A 285 2.64 12.04 -13.32
CA THR A 285 2.17 12.40 -14.66
C THR A 285 3.35 12.52 -15.61
N LYS A 286 3.09 12.61 -16.90
CA LYS A 286 4.12 12.95 -17.90
C LYS A 286 4.82 14.29 -17.60
N ARG A 287 4.09 15.26 -17.01
CA ARG A 287 4.64 16.60 -16.69
C ARG A 287 5.55 16.58 -15.45
N GLY A 288 5.36 15.62 -14.56
CA GLY A 288 6.11 15.55 -13.31
C GLY A 288 5.32 14.93 -12.17
N ILE A 289 5.68 15.35 -10.95
CA ILE A 289 5.10 14.87 -9.69
C ILE A 289 4.25 15.98 -9.09
N GLU A 290 3.02 15.65 -8.73
CA GLU A 290 2.06 16.59 -8.13
C GLU A 290 1.66 16.10 -6.73
N ALA A 291 1.33 17.05 -5.85
CA ALA A 291 0.81 16.72 -4.53
C ALA A 291 -0.59 16.10 -4.65
N ASN A 292 -0.87 15.09 -3.81
CA ASN A 292 -2.17 14.44 -3.80
C ASN A 292 -3.28 15.44 -3.42
N PRO A 293 -4.30 15.67 -4.26
CA PRO A 293 -5.39 16.61 -3.98
C PRO A 293 -6.11 16.34 -2.65
N ASN A 294 -6.26 15.08 -2.28
CA ASN A 294 -6.88 14.70 -1.01
C ASN A 294 -6.07 15.17 0.20
N GLN A 295 -4.73 15.11 0.11
CA GLN A 295 -3.84 15.62 1.16
C GLN A 295 -3.90 17.14 1.24
N ILE A 296 -3.90 17.82 0.09
CA ILE A 296 -4.03 19.27 0.03
C ILE A 296 -5.37 19.71 0.61
N ASN A 297 -6.49 19.15 0.15
CA ASN A 297 -7.82 19.49 0.65
C ASN A 297 -7.95 19.25 2.16
N ALA A 298 -7.37 18.13 2.64
CA ALA A 298 -7.34 17.85 4.06
C ALA A 298 -6.56 18.88 4.88
N PHE A 299 -5.52 19.49 4.30
CA PHE A 299 -4.78 20.59 4.92
C PHE A 299 -5.54 21.90 4.83
N LEU A 300 -6.06 22.28 3.67
CA LEU A 300 -6.79 23.52 3.44
C LEU A 300 -8.05 23.65 4.31
N ASN A 301 -8.76 22.52 4.50
CA ASN A 301 -9.98 22.48 5.32
C ASN A 301 -9.71 22.34 6.83
N MET A 302 -8.44 22.31 7.25
CA MET A 302 -8.10 22.20 8.66
C MET A 302 -8.36 23.54 9.38
N PRO A 303 -9.11 23.54 10.51
CA PRO A 303 -9.24 24.74 11.35
C PRO A 303 -7.91 25.04 12.07
N SER A 304 -7.77 26.27 12.57
CA SER A 304 -6.64 26.66 13.40
C SER A 304 -6.57 25.77 14.66
N PRO A 305 -5.39 25.20 14.96
CA PRO A 305 -5.21 24.31 16.09
C PRO A 305 -5.54 24.95 17.45
N LYS A 306 -6.22 24.19 18.32
CA LYS A 306 -6.63 24.61 19.67
C LYS A 306 -5.88 23.90 20.79
N ASN A 307 -5.02 22.93 20.48
CA ASN A 307 -4.23 22.15 21.43
C ASN A 307 -3.01 21.51 20.77
N PHE A 308 -2.08 21.00 21.59
CA PHE A 308 -0.85 20.34 21.12
C PHE A 308 -1.10 19.19 20.14
N LYS A 309 -2.14 18.39 20.37
CA LYS A 309 -2.47 17.25 19.51
C LYS A 309 -2.90 17.70 18.11
N GLU A 310 -3.57 18.82 17.99
CA GLU A 310 -3.95 19.40 16.71
C GLU A 310 -2.73 20.02 16.00
N VAL A 311 -1.78 20.62 16.73
CA VAL A 311 -0.49 21.05 16.15
C VAL A 311 0.33 19.86 15.66
N GLN A 312 0.38 18.75 16.41
CA GLN A 312 1.02 17.53 15.94
C GLN A 312 0.36 17.01 14.65
N ARG A 313 -0.96 17.08 14.56
CA ARG A 313 -1.69 16.72 13.32
C ARG A 313 -1.35 17.66 12.17
N LEU A 314 -1.27 18.97 12.44
CA LEU A 314 -0.86 19.98 11.46
C LEU A 314 0.56 19.70 10.94
N THR A 315 1.54 19.55 11.82
CA THR A 315 2.93 19.28 11.43
C THR A 315 3.08 17.96 10.70
N GLY A 316 2.31 16.92 11.06
CA GLY A 316 2.26 15.67 10.32
C GLY A 316 1.74 15.84 8.88
N ARG A 317 0.73 16.69 8.64
CA ARG A 317 0.24 17.00 7.28
C ARG A 317 1.24 17.83 6.49
N ILE A 318 1.92 18.78 7.13
CA ILE A 318 2.99 19.55 6.49
C ILE A 318 4.14 18.63 6.08
N ALA A 319 4.54 17.69 6.95
CA ALA A 319 5.58 16.71 6.64
C ALA A 319 5.22 15.85 5.41
N ALA A 320 3.97 15.44 5.26
CA ALA A 320 3.50 14.70 4.09
C ALA A 320 3.55 15.53 2.78
N LEU A 321 3.44 16.86 2.87
CA LEU A 321 3.50 17.80 1.74
C LEU A 321 4.86 18.50 1.60
N ASN A 322 5.82 18.15 2.45
CA ASN A 322 7.10 18.87 2.59
C ASN A 322 7.83 19.08 1.26
N ARG A 323 7.80 18.09 0.38
CA ARG A 323 8.44 18.11 -0.93
C ARG A 323 7.93 19.25 -1.83
N PHE A 324 6.67 19.65 -1.68
CA PHE A 324 6.01 20.71 -2.47
C PHE A 324 6.10 22.09 -1.79
N ILE A 325 6.66 22.19 -0.60
CA ILE A 325 6.76 23.44 0.15
C ILE A 325 8.21 23.91 0.16
N SER A 326 8.51 24.90 -0.69
CA SER A 326 9.84 25.51 -0.66
C SER A 326 10.13 26.12 0.72
N ARG A 327 11.33 25.86 1.27
CA ARG A 327 11.74 26.33 2.59
C ARG A 327 10.73 25.95 3.68
N SER A 328 10.26 24.71 3.64
CA SER A 328 9.22 24.19 4.53
C SER A 328 9.55 24.38 6.02
N THR A 329 10.81 24.18 6.41
CA THR A 329 11.28 24.35 7.79
C THR A 329 11.04 25.77 8.29
N ASP A 330 11.41 26.78 7.50
CA ASP A 330 11.24 28.20 7.87
C ASP A 330 9.75 28.56 8.02
N LYS A 331 8.94 28.14 7.05
CA LYS A 331 7.50 28.40 7.04
C LYS A 331 6.75 27.69 8.18
N SER A 332 7.29 26.59 8.67
CA SER A 332 6.66 25.77 9.73
C SER A 332 7.26 25.98 11.11
N LEU A 333 8.31 26.79 11.22
CA LEU A 333 9.03 27.04 12.46
C LEU A 333 8.11 27.42 13.64
N PRO A 334 7.11 28.33 13.50
CA PRO A 334 6.22 28.68 14.60
C PRO A 334 5.49 27.47 15.22
N PHE A 335 5.08 26.49 14.40
CA PHE A 335 4.36 25.30 14.88
C PHE A 335 5.29 24.37 15.67
N TYR A 336 6.54 24.20 15.22
CA TYR A 336 7.53 23.40 15.95
C TYR A 336 7.95 24.04 17.26
N GLN A 337 7.94 25.39 17.34
CA GLN A 337 8.20 26.10 18.59
C GLN A 337 7.12 25.82 19.65
N ILE A 338 5.84 25.74 19.25
CA ILE A 338 4.76 25.33 20.18
C ILE A 338 5.02 23.91 20.71
N LEU A 339 5.43 22.97 19.87
CA LEU A 339 5.67 21.58 20.27
C LEU A 339 6.91 21.41 21.15
N LYS A 340 7.89 22.30 21.07
CA LYS A 340 9.09 22.30 21.92
C LYS A 340 8.86 22.99 23.28
N GLY A 341 7.86 23.85 23.36
CA GLY A 341 7.54 24.56 24.58
C GLY A 341 6.84 23.67 25.61
N ASN A 342 7.31 23.71 26.87
CA ASN A 342 6.90 22.72 27.89
C ASN A 342 5.75 23.17 28.82
N LYS A 343 5.04 24.29 28.58
CA LYS A 343 4.17 24.81 29.66
C LYS A 343 2.72 25.04 29.29
N GLU A 344 2.42 25.88 28.32
CA GLU A 344 1.04 26.19 27.97
C GLU A 344 0.86 26.22 26.44
N PHE A 345 -0.28 25.78 25.99
CA PHE A 345 -0.63 25.90 24.59
C PHE A 345 -0.96 27.35 24.26
N LEU A 346 -0.19 27.98 23.37
CA LEU A 346 -0.44 29.30 22.84
C LEU A 346 -0.39 29.30 21.32
N TRP A 347 -1.54 29.59 20.70
CA TRP A 347 -1.65 29.84 19.27
C TRP A 347 -1.68 31.36 19.05
N ASP A 348 -0.53 31.95 18.77
CA ASP A 348 -0.35 33.40 18.63
C ASP A 348 -0.61 33.89 17.20
N LYS A 349 -0.52 35.22 17.01
CA LYS A 349 -0.70 35.83 15.67
C LYS A 349 0.34 35.38 14.65
N LYS A 350 1.56 35.02 15.07
CA LYS A 350 2.62 34.53 14.17
C LYS A 350 2.25 33.13 13.64
N CYS A 351 1.72 32.28 14.50
CA CYS A 351 1.25 30.95 14.13
C CYS A 351 0.07 31.05 13.16
N GLU A 352 -0.91 31.90 13.45
CA GLU A 352 -2.07 32.09 12.56
C GLU A 352 -1.66 32.63 11.19
N GLU A 353 -0.76 33.60 11.14
CA GLU A 353 -0.25 34.15 9.88
C GLU A 353 0.55 33.11 9.08
N ALA A 354 1.45 32.35 9.71
CA ALA A 354 2.18 31.28 9.08
C ALA A 354 1.25 30.19 8.51
N PHE A 355 0.19 29.87 9.26
CA PHE A 355 -0.82 28.89 8.81
C PHE A 355 -1.60 29.40 7.61
N ARG A 356 -2.02 30.67 7.62
CA ARG A 356 -2.72 31.30 6.51
C ARG A 356 -1.85 31.36 5.24
N GLN A 357 -0.55 31.72 5.39
CA GLN A 357 0.39 31.77 4.27
C GLN A 357 0.65 30.39 3.67
N LEU A 358 0.76 29.33 4.49
CA LEU A 358 0.89 27.96 4.01
C LEU A 358 -0.37 27.48 3.27
N LYS A 359 -1.57 27.84 3.74
CA LYS A 359 -2.82 27.54 3.02
C LYS A 359 -2.85 28.26 1.67
N ALA A 360 -2.53 29.52 1.63
CA ALA A 360 -2.47 30.29 0.37
C ALA A 360 -1.44 29.68 -0.61
N TYR A 361 -0.27 29.29 -0.12
CA TYR A 361 0.76 28.62 -0.95
C TYR A 361 0.29 27.28 -1.51
N LEU A 362 -0.40 26.45 -0.74
CA LEU A 362 -0.86 25.12 -1.14
C LEU A 362 -2.16 25.16 -1.97
N THR A 363 -2.79 26.31 -2.15
CA THR A 363 -3.90 26.45 -3.10
C THR A 363 -3.45 26.24 -4.55
N SER A 364 -2.19 26.53 -4.88
CA SER A 364 -1.57 26.28 -6.18
C SER A 364 -0.18 25.64 -5.99
N PRO A 365 -0.12 24.36 -5.59
CA PRO A 365 1.15 23.71 -5.32
C PRO A 365 1.98 23.56 -6.61
N PRO A 366 3.31 23.62 -6.52
CA PRO A 366 4.17 23.43 -7.67
C PRO A 366 4.10 21.99 -8.20
N VAL A 367 4.23 21.84 -9.52
CA VAL A 367 4.55 20.55 -10.14
C VAL A 367 6.06 20.39 -10.14
N LEU A 368 6.55 19.27 -9.62
CA LEU A 368 7.96 18.99 -9.56
C LEU A 368 8.38 18.22 -10.82
N SER A 369 9.31 18.77 -11.58
CA SER A 369 9.95 18.07 -12.71
C SER A 369 10.97 17.05 -12.21
N LYS A 370 11.28 16.07 -13.07
CA LYS A 370 12.38 15.16 -12.82
C LYS A 370 13.69 15.97 -12.82
N PRO A 371 14.60 15.75 -11.85
CA PRO A 371 15.95 16.31 -11.91
C PRO A 371 16.68 15.82 -13.18
N GLU A 372 17.45 16.70 -13.80
CA GLU A 372 18.33 16.36 -14.92
C GLU A 372 19.52 15.50 -14.47
#